data_d6c03aef5150b104779aed68033b9864
#
_entry.id   d6c03aef5150b104779aed68033b9864
#
_cell.length_a   1.000
_cell.length_b   1.000
_cell.length_c   1.000
_cell.angle_alpha   90.00
_cell.angle_beta   90.00
_cell.angle_gamma   90.00
#
_symmetry.space_group_name_H-M   'P 1'
#
loop_
_entity.id
_entity.type
_entity.pdbx_description
1 polymer ?
#
loop_
_entity_poly.entity_id
_entity_poly.type
_entity_poly.pdbx_seq_one_letter_code
_entity_poly.pdbx_strand_id
1 'polypeptide(L)'
;MSKFVPYPLFHDDMPIDISFVFESERPAGKHGFMHTAGDHFEFEDGTEARFWGVNFNGGACFPSHEYAETVADRLAKTGCNIVRFHQLDAEWDSPNIFSFSRGKRLGSTRELDPRSMERLDYLVYCLKERGIYSYLDMLTYRRYKTADGVAAAADMIDSTKYPFNCFDERMKELQKEFMSQLWNHMNPYTGLCYKDDPAFVMTEIINENDLFSKPNFTVEPYTSDFRRLFRAWLDRRGIEFDAEGCDLTAKDGVLAEFKTELEREYFAEMRDYMISIGVKIPITGTNWFFSDALTRAHVDMDFMD
;
A
#
# COMPACT_ATOMS: atom_id res chain seq x y z
N MET A 1 37.36 -22.13 13.16
CA MET A 1 36.02 -21.69 12.72
C MET A 1 35.20 -21.47 13.97
N SER A 2 34.81 -20.24 14.25
CA SER A 2 33.87 -19.94 15.35
C SER A 2 32.53 -20.59 15.00
N LYS A 3 32.01 -21.43 15.87
CA LYS A 3 30.66 -21.95 15.73
C LYS A 3 29.72 -20.82 16.09
N PHE A 4 28.96 -20.30 15.11
CA PHE A 4 27.84 -19.42 15.39
C PHE A 4 26.80 -20.19 16.20
N VAL A 5 26.38 -19.63 17.31
CA VAL A 5 25.28 -20.16 18.12
C VAL A 5 24.03 -19.41 17.71
N PRO A 6 22.90 -20.08 17.39
CA PRO A 6 21.64 -19.40 17.17
C PRO A 6 21.28 -18.52 18.37
N TYR A 7 20.94 -17.27 18.12
CA TYR A 7 20.43 -16.36 19.16
C TYR A 7 18.94 -16.09 18.88
N PRO A 8 18.04 -16.88 19.46
CA PRO A 8 16.61 -16.66 19.29
C PRO A 8 16.21 -15.45 20.11
N LEU A 9 15.51 -14.51 19.45
CA LEU A 9 14.93 -13.35 20.11
C LEU A 9 13.57 -13.73 20.69
N PHE A 10 13.55 -14.29 21.89
CA PHE A 10 12.29 -14.54 22.59
C PHE A 10 11.67 -13.24 23.08
N HIS A 11 10.33 -13.15 23.09
CA HIS A 11 9.61 -11.93 23.45
C HIS A 11 9.80 -11.57 24.95
N ASP A 12 10.11 -12.53 25.78
CA ASP A 12 10.36 -12.43 27.21
C ASP A 12 11.84 -12.15 27.58
N ASP A 13 12.75 -12.35 26.62
CA ASP A 13 14.19 -12.10 26.76
C ASP A 13 14.60 -10.63 26.55
N MET A 14 13.66 -9.71 26.61
CA MET A 14 13.96 -8.29 26.35
C MET A 14 14.60 -7.65 27.58
N PRO A 15 15.81 -7.12 27.44
CA PRO A 15 16.51 -6.45 28.55
C PRO A 15 15.90 -5.09 28.91
N ILE A 16 15.09 -4.50 28.01
CA ILE A 16 14.48 -3.18 28.16
C ILE A 16 13.00 -3.29 27.82
N ASP A 17 12.16 -2.73 28.67
CA ASP A 17 10.74 -2.54 28.43
C ASP A 17 10.41 -1.04 28.55
N ILE A 18 10.10 -0.42 27.41
CA ILE A 18 9.69 0.99 27.33
C ILE A 18 8.23 1.15 26.93
N SER A 19 7.42 0.11 27.07
CA SER A 19 5.99 0.12 26.69
C SER A 19 5.19 1.18 27.45
N PHE A 20 5.68 1.64 28.61
CA PHE A 20 5.08 2.70 29.42
C PHE A 20 5.07 4.07 28.71
N VAL A 21 5.95 4.29 27.73
CA VAL A 21 6.04 5.56 26.98
C VAL A 21 4.74 5.86 26.24
N PHE A 22 4.06 4.81 25.74
CA PHE A 22 2.81 4.92 25.01
C PHE A 22 1.59 4.46 25.81
N GLU A 23 1.70 4.33 27.14
CA GLU A 23 0.56 3.93 27.96
C GLU A 23 -0.58 4.96 27.89
N SER A 24 -0.22 6.24 27.83
CA SER A 24 -1.18 7.32 27.61
C SER A 24 -1.80 7.32 26.23
N GLU A 25 -1.25 6.62 25.25
CA GLU A 25 -1.74 6.52 23.87
C GLU A 25 -2.74 5.36 23.64
N ARG A 26 -2.99 4.55 24.65
CA ARG A 26 -3.87 3.39 24.56
C ARG A 26 -5.35 3.77 24.75
N PRO A 27 -6.25 3.23 23.92
CA PRO A 27 -5.98 2.53 22.64
C PRO A 27 -5.54 3.51 21.54
N ALA A 28 -4.85 3.02 20.51
CA ALA A 28 -4.55 3.84 19.32
C ALA A 28 -5.85 4.37 18.71
N GLY A 29 -5.81 5.60 18.20
CA GLY A 29 -6.99 6.28 17.66
C GLY A 29 -7.78 7.10 18.67
N LYS A 30 -7.38 7.16 19.94
CA LYS A 30 -8.09 7.97 20.96
C LYS A 30 -8.04 9.48 20.69
N HIS A 31 -7.07 9.94 19.91
CA HIS A 31 -6.89 11.35 19.54
C HIS A 31 -7.70 11.76 18.28
N GLY A 32 -8.53 10.84 17.75
CA GLY A 32 -9.24 11.04 16.50
C GLY A 32 -8.39 10.72 15.26
N PHE A 33 -8.88 11.13 14.09
CA PHE A 33 -8.18 10.90 12.83
C PHE A 33 -6.95 11.78 12.68
N MET A 34 -5.90 11.22 12.08
CA MET A 34 -4.71 11.98 11.72
C MET A 34 -4.93 12.76 10.42
N HIS A 35 -4.33 13.92 10.31
CA HIS A 35 -4.32 14.77 9.12
C HIS A 35 -2.96 15.47 8.95
N THR A 36 -2.71 16.04 7.78
CA THR A 36 -1.54 16.87 7.53
C THR A 36 -1.78 18.30 8.04
N ALA A 37 -0.81 18.85 8.76
CA ALA A 37 -0.82 20.20 9.30
C ALA A 37 0.46 20.96 8.91
N GLY A 38 0.47 21.49 7.68
CA GLY A 38 1.66 22.14 7.12
C GLY A 38 2.78 21.14 6.83
N ASP A 39 3.82 21.14 7.65
CA ASP A 39 5.02 20.30 7.49
C ASP A 39 5.09 19.08 8.45
N HIS A 40 3.99 18.80 9.16
CA HIS A 40 3.88 17.70 10.10
C HIS A 40 2.48 17.07 10.09
N PHE A 41 2.29 16.04 10.90
CA PHE A 41 1.01 15.39 11.11
C PHE A 41 0.45 15.73 12.49
N GLU A 42 -0.87 15.93 12.54
CA GLU A 42 -1.63 16.13 13.78
C GLU A 42 -2.85 15.24 13.82
N PHE A 43 -3.29 14.90 15.03
CA PHE A 43 -4.59 14.31 15.27
C PHE A 43 -5.68 15.38 15.42
N GLU A 44 -6.98 14.98 15.34
CA GLU A 44 -8.12 15.89 15.46
C GLU A 44 -8.11 16.72 16.74
N ASP A 45 -7.52 16.24 17.83
CA ASP A 45 -7.41 16.98 19.10
C ASP A 45 -6.21 17.94 19.18
N GLY A 46 -5.43 18.06 18.09
CA GLY A 46 -4.24 18.91 17.99
C GLY A 46 -2.97 18.27 18.57
N THR A 47 -2.99 16.99 18.93
CA THR A 47 -1.78 16.28 19.35
C THR A 47 -0.90 16.01 18.11
N GLU A 48 0.38 16.42 18.18
CA GLU A 48 1.35 16.13 17.11
C GLU A 48 1.59 14.62 16.98
N ALA A 49 1.48 14.09 15.77
CA ALA A 49 1.69 12.68 15.47
C ALA A 49 3.16 12.41 15.10
N ARG A 50 3.81 11.54 15.87
CA ARG A 50 5.18 11.07 15.61
C ARG A 50 5.27 9.57 15.74
N PHE A 51 5.89 8.92 14.75
CA PHE A 51 5.93 7.46 14.67
C PHE A 51 7.34 6.90 14.62
N TRP A 52 7.48 5.76 15.28
CA TRP A 52 8.61 4.86 15.18
C TRP A 52 8.08 3.43 15.01
N GLY A 53 8.39 2.78 13.88
CA GLY A 53 7.69 1.55 13.56
C GLY A 53 8.47 0.57 12.71
N VAL A 54 7.74 -0.45 12.27
CA VAL A 54 8.24 -1.57 11.46
C VAL A 54 7.28 -1.90 10.34
N ASN A 55 7.80 -2.54 9.27
CA ASN A 55 6.98 -3.17 8.26
C ASN A 55 6.68 -4.63 8.62
N PHE A 56 5.43 -5.03 8.45
CA PHE A 56 5.03 -6.43 8.39
C PHE A 56 4.80 -6.81 6.94
N ASN A 57 5.54 -7.83 6.48
CA ASN A 57 5.53 -8.22 5.06
C ASN A 57 4.79 -9.53 4.86
N GLY A 58 3.90 -9.57 3.87
CA GLY A 58 3.24 -10.79 3.42
C GLY A 58 2.58 -11.57 4.53
N GLY A 59 2.96 -12.83 4.73
CA GLY A 59 2.38 -13.73 5.73
C GLY A 59 2.50 -13.26 7.19
N ALA A 60 3.44 -12.36 7.50
CA ALA A 60 3.55 -11.76 8.83
C ALA A 60 2.34 -10.89 9.21
N CYS A 61 1.55 -10.45 8.22
CA CYS A 61 0.30 -9.71 8.45
C CYS A 61 -0.86 -10.60 8.93
N PHE A 62 -0.70 -11.93 8.91
CA PHE A 62 -1.77 -12.91 9.20
C PHE A 62 -1.37 -13.94 10.25
N PRO A 63 -0.84 -13.53 11.42
CA PRO A 63 -0.34 -14.44 12.46
C PRO A 63 -1.49 -15.22 13.12
N SER A 64 -1.15 -16.25 13.92
CA SER A 64 -2.12 -16.82 14.87
C SER A 64 -2.48 -15.79 15.94
N HIS A 65 -3.62 -15.96 16.61
CA HIS A 65 -4.02 -15.06 17.70
C HIS A 65 -2.95 -14.97 18.79
N GLU A 66 -2.47 -16.12 19.27
CA GLU A 66 -1.39 -16.18 20.27
C GLU A 66 -0.13 -15.40 19.81
N TYR A 67 0.22 -15.54 18.53
CA TYR A 67 1.40 -14.86 17.99
C TYR A 67 1.14 -13.36 17.77
N ALA A 68 -0.09 -12.96 17.43
CA ALA A 68 -0.49 -11.55 17.33
C ALA A 68 -0.35 -10.82 18.67
N GLU A 69 -0.80 -11.43 19.77
CA GLU A 69 -0.63 -10.89 21.11
C GLU A 69 0.85 -10.75 21.47
N THR A 70 1.62 -11.81 21.28
CA THR A 70 3.07 -11.86 21.56
C THR A 70 3.83 -10.78 20.79
N VAL A 71 3.54 -10.63 19.51
CA VAL A 71 4.23 -9.67 18.63
C VAL A 71 3.84 -8.24 19.00
N ALA A 72 2.56 -7.97 19.26
CA ALA A 72 2.10 -6.66 19.66
C ALA A 72 2.71 -6.22 21.02
N ASP A 73 2.82 -7.14 22.01
CA ASP A 73 3.50 -6.90 23.26
C ASP A 73 4.99 -6.57 23.05
N ARG A 74 5.65 -7.32 22.16
CA ARG A 74 7.05 -7.08 21.87
C ARG A 74 7.29 -5.73 21.21
N LEU A 75 6.45 -5.35 20.24
CA LEU A 75 6.53 -4.05 19.59
C LEU A 75 6.35 -2.92 20.61
N ALA A 76 5.35 -3.03 21.49
CA ALA A 76 5.16 -2.06 22.56
C ALA A 76 6.40 -1.95 23.48
N LYS A 77 6.99 -3.08 23.88
CA LYS A 77 8.22 -3.11 24.69
C LYS A 77 9.43 -2.46 24.00
N THR A 78 9.49 -2.49 22.66
CA THR A 78 10.55 -1.82 21.88
C THR A 78 10.26 -0.35 21.59
N GLY A 79 9.11 0.18 22.00
CA GLY A 79 8.70 1.55 21.74
C GLY A 79 8.19 1.78 20.32
N CYS A 80 7.83 0.72 19.59
CA CYS A 80 7.14 0.88 18.30
C CYS A 80 5.71 1.36 18.55
N ASN A 81 5.29 2.37 17.79
CA ASN A 81 3.93 2.90 17.84
C ASN A 81 3.22 2.94 16.46
N ILE A 82 3.82 2.36 15.43
CA ILE A 82 3.18 2.15 14.13
C ILE A 82 3.66 0.85 13.49
N VAL A 83 2.74 0.16 12.79
CA VAL A 83 3.04 -0.97 11.91
C VAL A 83 2.53 -0.66 10.51
N ARG A 84 3.41 -0.74 9.51
CA ARG A 84 3.04 -0.72 8.11
C ARG A 84 2.74 -2.15 7.65
N PHE A 85 1.51 -2.37 7.18
CA PHE A 85 1.07 -3.63 6.61
C PHE A 85 1.41 -3.65 5.12
N HIS A 86 2.49 -4.33 4.82
CA HIS A 86 3.09 -4.36 3.49
C HIS A 86 2.93 -5.73 2.83
N GLN A 87 2.76 -5.74 1.51
CA GLN A 87 2.66 -6.97 0.72
C GLN A 87 1.50 -7.91 1.12
N LEU A 88 0.37 -7.34 1.56
CA LEU A 88 -0.83 -8.13 1.87
C LEU A 88 -1.28 -9.01 0.71
N ASP A 89 -1.09 -8.53 -0.53
CA ASP A 89 -1.53 -9.10 -1.79
C ASP A 89 -0.49 -9.98 -2.50
N ALA A 90 0.66 -10.23 -1.87
CA ALA A 90 1.77 -10.98 -2.46
C ALA A 90 1.46 -12.47 -2.60
N GLU A 91 1.33 -12.95 -3.85
CA GLU A 91 0.98 -14.36 -4.12
C GLU A 91 2.08 -15.36 -3.76
N TRP A 92 3.36 -14.92 -3.75
CA TRP A 92 4.47 -15.82 -3.39
C TRP A 92 4.52 -16.14 -1.90
N ASP A 93 3.84 -15.34 -1.07
CA ASP A 93 3.78 -15.57 0.36
C ASP A 93 2.43 -16.18 0.77
N SER A 94 2.40 -16.80 1.93
CA SER A 94 1.22 -17.52 2.39
C SER A 94 1.21 -17.60 3.92
N PRO A 95 0.13 -17.17 4.53
CA PRO A 95 -1.08 -16.65 3.91
C PRO A 95 -0.88 -15.28 3.25
N ASN A 96 -1.83 -14.90 2.36
CA ASN A 96 -1.97 -13.55 1.84
C ASN A 96 -3.46 -13.17 1.87
N ILE A 97 -3.79 -11.94 1.52
CA ILE A 97 -5.15 -11.41 1.69
C ILE A 97 -6.20 -12.10 0.81
N PHE A 98 -5.79 -12.72 -0.31
CA PHE A 98 -6.66 -13.47 -1.22
C PHE A 98 -6.68 -14.97 -0.94
N SER A 99 -5.74 -15.50 -0.13
CA SER A 99 -5.68 -16.92 0.18
C SER A 99 -4.93 -17.20 1.47
N PHE A 100 -5.58 -17.86 2.40
CA PHE A 100 -4.97 -18.37 3.62
C PHE A 100 -4.14 -19.64 3.37
N SER A 101 -4.49 -20.42 2.35
CA SER A 101 -3.89 -21.74 2.13
C SER A 101 -2.63 -21.66 1.29
N ARG A 102 -1.50 -22.16 1.84
CA ARG A 102 -0.22 -22.23 1.16
C ARG A 102 -0.31 -23.05 -0.12
N GLY A 103 0.30 -22.54 -1.21
CA GLY A 103 0.40 -23.25 -2.48
C GLY A 103 -0.91 -23.33 -3.28
N LYS A 104 -1.99 -22.72 -2.82
CA LYS A 104 -3.23 -22.63 -3.57
C LYS A 104 -3.04 -21.68 -4.76
N ARG A 105 -3.16 -22.20 -5.98
CA ARG A 105 -3.22 -21.34 -7.16
C ARG A 105 -4.57 -20.63 -7.19
N LEU A 106 -4.53 -19.32 -7.21
CA LEU A 106 -5.74 -18.51 -7.32
C LEU A 106 -6.19 -18.43 -8.78
N GLY A 107 -7.48 -18.60 -9.01
CA GLY A 107 -8.12 -18.34 -10.31
C GLY A 107 -8.47 -16.86 -10.50
N SER A 108 -8.68 -16.13 -9.39
CA SER A 108 -9.05 -14.73 -9.35
C SER A 108 -8.50 -14.08 -8.08
N THR A 109 -8.29 -12.77 -8.08
CA THR A 109 -7.88 -11.96 -6.94
C THR A 109 -8.95 -10.93 -6.56
N ARG A 110 -10.23 -11.21 -6.85
CA ARG A 110 -11.34 -10.29 -6.60
C ARG A 110 -11.98 -10.42 -5.22
N GLU A 111 -11.73 -11.51 -4.52
CA GLU A 111 -12.34 -11.77 -3.21
C GLU A 111 -11.27 -11.87 -2.14
N LEU A 112 -11.52 -11.25 -1.00
CA LEU A 112 -10.67 -11.37 0.19
C LEU A 112 -10.92 -12.73 0.85
N ASP A 113 -9.85 -13.40 1.28
CA ASP A 113 -9.97 -14.67 2.02
C ASP A 113 -10.46 -14.38 3.45
N PRO A 114 -11.60 -14.96 3.89
CA PRO A 114 -12.17 -14.61 5.18
C PRO A 114 -11.30 -15.04 6.38
N ARG A 115 -10.42 -16.03 6.20
CA ARG A 115 -9.49 -16.46 7.27
C ARG A 115 -8.30 -15.51 7.36
N SER A 116 -7.83 -15.00 6.22
CA SER A 116 -6.79 -13.97 6.19
C SER A 116 -7.32 -12.69 6.81
N MET A 117 -8.53 -12.28 6.44
CA MET A 117 -9.17 -11.09 7.04
C MET A 117 -9.34 -11.24 8.55
N GLU A 118 -9.82 -12.37 9.03
CA GLU A 118 -9.98 -12.63 10.48
C GLU A 118 -8.63 -12.51 11.23
N ARG A 119 -7.52 -12.99 10.64
CA ARG A 119 -6.19 -12.88 11.23
C ARG A 119 -5.67 -11.44 11.24
N LEU A 120 -5.89 -10.72 10.15
CA LEU A 120 -5.53 -9.30 10.06
C LEU A 120 -6.33 -8.47 11.07
N ASP A 121 -7.63 -8.70 11.17
CA ASP A 121 -8.52 -8.04 12.12
C ASP A 121 -8.04 -8.18 13.57
N TYR A 122 -7.69 -9.42 13.94
CA TYR A 122 -7.20 -9.68 15.30
C TYR A 122 -5.86 -9.04 15.57
N LEU A 123 -4.94 -9.05 14.61
CA LEU A 123 -3.64 -8.36 14.73
C LEU A 123 -3.83 -6.85 14.89
N VAL A 124 -4.66 -6.22 14.05
CA VAL A 124 -5.00 -4.79 14.15
C VAL A 124 -5.58 -4.46 15.54
N TYR A 125 -6.50 -5.30 16.04
CA TYR A 125 -7.04 -5.15 17.38
C TYR A 125 -5.94 -5.22 18.45
N CYS A 126 -5.06 -6.22 18.42
CA CYS A 126 -3.97 -6.37 19.39
C CYS A 126 -3.02 -5.16 19.39
N LEU A 127 -2.69 -4.64 18.22
CA LEU A 127 -1.86 -3.44 18.06
C LEU A 127 -2.57 -2.20 18.64
N LYS A 128 -3.83 -1.98 18.27
CA LYS A 128 -4.65 -0.88 18.74
C LYS A 128 -4.72 -0.81 20.27
N GLU A 129 -4.98 -1.94 20.94
CA GLU A 129 -5.06 -2.01 22.41
C GLU A 129 -3.73 -1.64 23.09
N ARG A 130 -2.62 -1.69 22.36
CA ARG A 130 -1.28 -1.33 22.86
C ARG A 130 -0.81 0.07 22.44
N GLY A 131 -1.69 0.87 21.84
CA GLY A 131 -1.37 2.21 21.36
C GLY A 131 -0.53 2.22 20.07
N ILE A 132 -0.57 1.14 19.29
CA ILE A 132 0.19 1.00 18.04
C ILE A 132 -0.75 1.24 16.87
N TYR A 133 -0.44 2.23 16.06
CA TYR A 133 -1.20 2.63 14.88
C TYR A 133 -0.91 1.74 13.67
N SER A 134 -1.76 1.81 12.66
CA SER A 134 -1.70 1.01 11.44
C SER A 134 -1.55 1.89 10.21
N TYR A 135 -0.66 1.49 9.30
CA TYR A 135 -0.48 2.04 7.97
C TYR A 135 -0.74 0.95 6.93
N LEU A 136 -1.64 1.17 5.96
CA LEU A 136 -2.02 0.17 4.97
C LEU A 136 -1.50 0.52 3.57
N ASP A 137 -0.81 -0.42 2.94
CA ASP A 137 -0.52 -0.36 1.50
C ASP A 137 -1.67 -1.00 0.72
N MET A 138 -2.16 -0.30 -0.32
CA MET A 138 -3.33 -0.77 -1.08
C MET A 138 -2.99 -1.69 -2.23
N LEU A 139 -1.88 -1.49 -2.90
CA LEU A 139 -1.43 -2.34 -4.00
C LEU A 139 0.08 -2.49 -3.91
N THR A 140 0.56 -3.73 -3.72
CA THR A 140 1.99 -4.00 -3.60
C THR A 140 2.47 -4.97 -4.66
N TYR A 141 2.01 -6.23 -4.60
CA TYR A 141 2.49 -7.32 -5.45
C TYR A 141 1.35 -8.17 -6.00
N ARG A 142 0.16 -7.59 -6.13
CA ARG A 142 -1.00 -8.29 -6.68
C ARG A 142 -0.71 -8.82 -8.07
N ARG A 143 -0.83 -10.12 -8.21
CA ARG A 143 -0.73 -10.79 -9.49
C ARG A 143 -2.11 -11.03 -10.08
N TYR A 144 -2.50 -10.22 -11.03
CA TYR A 144 -3.77 -10.36 -11.72
C TYR A 144 -3.88 -11.71 -12.43
N LYS A 145 -5.12 -12.18 -12.59
CA LYS A 145 -5.46 -13.44 -13.23
C LYS A 145 -6.31 -13.18 -14.46
N THR A 146 -6.31 -14.14 -15.38
CA THR A 146 -7.18 -14.07 -16.58
C THR A 146 -8.66 -13.92 -16.19
N ALA A 147 -9.11 -14.59 -15.11
CA ALA A 147 -10.47 -14.47 -14.60
C ALA A 147 -10.79 -13.11 -13.96
N ASP A 148 -9.78 -12.30 -13.66
CA ASP A 148 -9.97 -10.92 -13.23
C ASP A 148 -10.36 -9.99 -14.42
N GLY A 149 -10.26 -10.50 -15.66
CA GLY A 149 -10.55 -9.74 -16.86
C GLY A 149 -9.42 -8.83 -17.32
N VAL A 150 -8.20 -9.05 -16.83
CA VAL A 150 -7.00 -8.30 -17.21
C VAL A 150 -6.37 -8.92 -18.45
N ALA A 151 -6.14 -8.11 -19.48
CA ALA A 151 -5.49 -8.57 -20.70
C ALA A 151 -4.07 -9.06 -20.41
N ALA A 152 -3.63 -10.11 -21.12
CA ALA A 152 -2.29 -10.69 -20.99
C ALA A 152 -1.84 -10.97 -19.53
N ALA A 153 -2.77 -11.21 -18.61
CA ALA A 153 -2.45 -11.44 -17.17
C ALA A 153 -1.48 -12.62 -16.98
N ALA A 154 -1.48 -13.61 -17.87
CA ALA A 154 -0.57 -14.75 -17.82
C ALA A 154 0.89 -14.37 -18.11
N ASP A 155 1.11 -13.29 -18.85
CA ASP A 155 2.44 -12.79 -19.24
C ASP A 155 3.03 -11.82 -18.21
N MET A 156 2.19 -11.29 -17.30
CA MET A 156 2.58 -10.39 -16.23
C MET A 156 2.78 -11.14 -14.92
N ILE A 157 3.92 -11.78 -14.77
CA ILE A 157 4.23 -12.63 -13.61
C ILE A 157 4.79 -11.86 -12.40
N ASP A 158 5.18 -10.60 -12.60
CA ASP A 158 5.72 -9.73 -11.57
C ASP A 158 5.08 -8.34 -11.72
N SER A 159 4.08 -8.05 -10.88
CA SER A 159 3.30 -6.81 -10.93
C SER A 159 4.15 -5.55 -10.74
N THR A 160 5.26 -5.63 -10.00
CA THR A 160 6.15 -4.48 -9.76
C THR A 160 6.92 -4.00 -10.98
N LYS A 161 6.90 -4.79 -12.06
CA LYS A 161 7.55 -4.43 -13.34
C LYS A 161 6.62 -3.78 -14.34
N TYR A 162 5.32 -3.77 -14.06
CA TYR A 162 4.29 -3.37 -15.01
C TYR A 162 3.45 -2.22 -14.43
N PRO A 163 3.77 -0.96 -14.79
CA PRO A 163 3.06 0.20 -14.24
C PRO A 163 1.74 0.48 -14.96
N PHE A 164 1.07 -0.57 -15.43
CA PHE A 164 -0.14 -0.44 -16.25
C PHE A 164 -1.37 0.00 -15.46
N ASN A 165 -1.35 -0.15 -14.14
CA ASN A 165 -2.37 0.43 -13.25
C ASN A 165 -2.55 1.94 -13.45
N CYS A 166 -1.48 2.63 -13.88
CA CYS A 166 -1.56 4.08 -14.11
C CYS A 166 -2.51 4.46 -15.25
N PHE A 167 -2.83 3.53 -16.18
CA PHE A 167 -3.63 3.88 -17.35
C PHE A 167 -4.59 2.78 -17.84
N ASP A 168 -4.49 1.55 -17.34
CA ASP A 168 -5.43 0.49 -17.69
C ASP A 168 -6.68 0.57 -16.83
N GLU A 169 -7.83 0.82 -17.47
CA GLU A 169 -9.10 1.00 -16.76
C GLU A 169 -9.51 -0.25 -15.97
N ARG A 170 -9.25 -1.45 -16.52
CA ARG A 170 -9.60 -2.68 -15.81
C ARG A 170 -8.78 -2.89 -14.54
N MET A 171 -7.49 -2.60 -14.59
CA MET A 171 -6.65 -2.66 -13.40
C MET A 171 -7.04 -1.62 -12.36
N LYS A 172 -7.39 -0.39 -12.78
CA LYS A 172 -7.91 0.67 -11.90
C LYS A 172 -9.22 0.25 -11.23
N GLU A 173 -10.16 -0.32 -11.99
CA GLU A 173 -11.41 -0.86 -11.43
C GLU A 173 -11.15 -1.93 -10.35
N LEU A 174 -10.25 -2.89 -10.63
CA LEU A 174 -9.89 -3.95 -9.69
C LEU A 174 -9.19 -3.42 -8.42
N GLN A 175 -8.41 -2.37 -8.57
CA GLN A 175 -7.79 -1.70 -7.43
C GLN A 175 -8.84 -0.98 -6.58
N LYS A 176 -9.76 -0.26 -7.20
CA LYS A 176 -10.90 0.37 -6.50
C LYS A 176 -11.80 -0.67 -5.81
N GLU A 177 -12.05 -1.81 -6.46
CA GLU A 177 -12.79 -2.92 -5.85
C GLU A 177 -12.09 -3.41 -4.57
N PHE A 178 -10.77 -3.60 -4.61
CA PHE A 178 -9.97 -4.01 -3.46
C PHE A 178 -9.99 -2.94 -2.35
N MET A 179 -9.76 -1.67 -2.69
CA MET A 179 -9.84 -0.54 -1.75
C MET A 179 -11.20 -0.50 -1.06
N SER A 180 -12.29 -0.65 -1.84
CA SER A 180 -13.65 -0.65 -1.29
C SER A 180 -13.89 -1.81 -0.32
N GLN A 181 -13.45 -3.03 -0.68
CA GLN A 181 -13.61 -4.20 0.17
C GLN A 181 -12.86 -4.03 1.48
N LEU A 182 -11.62 -3.55 1.44
CA LEU A 182 -10.78 -3.44 2.63
C LEU A 182 -11.22 -2.29 3.54
N TRP A 183 -11.44 -1.08 3.00
CA TRP A 183 -11.81 0.07 3.81
C TRP A 183 -13.24 0.00 4.39
N ASN A 184 -14.17 -0.66 3.71
CA ASN A 184 -15.53 -0.89 4.24
C ASN A 184 -15.64 -2.19 5.06
N HIS A 185 -14.56 -2.97 5.19
CA HIS A 185 -14.56 -4.16 6.04
C HIS A 185 -14.72 -3.77 7.50
N MET A 186 -15.67 -4.42 8.17
CA MET A 186 -15.91 -4.23 9.61
C MET A 186 -15.03 -5.22 10.39
N ASN A 187 -14.11 -4.71 11.17
CA ASN A 187 -13.33 -5.52 12.10
C ASN A 187 -14.25 -5.97 13.27
N PRO A 188 -14.49 -7.27 13.44
CA PRO A 188 -15.39 -7.77 14.47
C PRO A 188 -14.87 -7.56 15.91
N TYR A 189 -13.57 -7.33 16.08
CA TYR A 189 -12.94 -7.13 17.39
C TYR A 189 -13.02 -5.67 17.84
N THR A 190 -12.96 -4.71 16.93
CA THR A 190 -13.08 -3.28 17.24
C THR A 190 -14.52 -2.77 17.08
N GLY A 191 -15.34 -3.45 16.28
CA GLY A 191 -16.70 -3.03 15.93
C GLY A 191 -16.74 -1.85 14.96
N LEU A 192 -15.62 -1.50 14.33
CA LEU A 192 -15.49 -0.38 13.41
C LEU A 192 -15.12 -0.88 12.00
N CYS A 193 -15.60 -0.19 10.97
CA CYS A 193 -15.00 -0.35 9.64
C CYS A 193 -13.59 0.23 9.63
N TYR A 194 -12.68 -0.30 8.81
CA TYR A 194 -11.30 0.20 8.75
C TYR A 194 -11.26 1.71 8.46
N LYS A 195 -12.09 2.20 7.56
CA LYS A 195 -12.20 3.65 7.26
C LYS A 195 -12.70 4.51 8.42
N ASP A 196 -13.39 3.91 9.39
CA ASP A 196 -13.99 4.59 10.53
C ASP A 196 -13.18 4.39 11.82
N ASP A 197 -12.07 3.63 11.74
CA ASP A 197 -11.18 3.39 12.87
C ASP A 197 -9.97 4.33 12.82
N PRO A 198 -9.88 5.32 13.74
CA PRO A 198 -8.75 6.26 13.78
C PRO A 198 -7.42 5.65 14.22
N ALA A 199 -7.37 4.34 14.50
CA ALA A 199 -6.11 3.62 14.64
C ALA A 199 -5.38 3.43 13.31
N PHE A 200 -6.05 3.57 12.16
CA PHE A 200 -5.41 3.71 10.86
C PHE A 200 -5.02 5.16 10.64
N VAL A 201 -3.76 5.44 10.29
CA VAL A 201 -3.23 6.81 10.21
C VAL A 201 -2.72 7.21 8.83
N MET A 202 -2.31 6.26 8.00
CA MET A 202 -1.79 6.52 6.66
C MET A 202 -2.16 5.39 5.71
N THR A 203 -2.17 5.71 4.40
CA THR A 203 -2.31 4.70 3.35
C THR A 203 -1.54 5.09 2.09
N GLU A 204 -1.00 4.09 1.40
CA GLU A 204 -0.29 4.23 0.14
C GLU A 204 -1.12 3.60 -0.99
N ILE A 205 -1.21 4.31 -2.13
CA ILE A 205 -1.97 3.85 -3.30
C ILE A 205 -1.31 2.63 -3.96
N ILE A 206 0.00 2.70 -4.18
CA ILE A 206 0.76 1.64 -4.86
C ILE A 206 2.22 1.65 -4.42
N ASN A 207 2.71 0.52 -3.93
CA ASN A 207 4.08 0.39 -3.48
C ASN A 207 5.05 0.13 -4.63
N GLU A 208 6.19 0.84 -4.64
CA GLU A 208 7.33 0.61 -5.55
C GLU A 208 6.95 0.41 -7.02
N ASN A 209 5.97 1.13 -7.52
CA ASN A 209 5.51 1.02 -8.90
C ASN A 209 5.17 2.41 -9.45
N ASP A 210 5.86 2.78 -10.51
CA ASP A 210 5.76 4.06 -11.19
C ASP A 210 6.18 3.95 -12.66
N LEU A 211 5.90 4.98 -13.44
CA LEU A 211 6.23 5.04 -14.87
C LEU A 211 7.72 5.32 -15.16
N PHE A 212 8.56 5.54 -14.15
CA PHE A 212 9.95 5.99 -14.31
C PHE A 212 10.98 4.97 -13.85
N SER A 213 10.75 4.29 -12.73
CA SER A 213 11.76 3.48 -12.06
C SER A 213 12.05 2.16 -12.77
N LYS A 214 11.01 1.41 -13.08
CA LYS A 214 11.10 0.09 -13.72
C LYS A 214 10.07 -0.07 -14.85
N PRO A 215 10.02 0.86 -15.83
CA PRO A 215 9.01 0.79 -16.86
C PRO A 215 9.25 -0.45 -17.74
N ASN A 216 8.28 -1.32 -17.83
CA ASN A 216 8.29 -2.48 -18.72
C ASN A 216 7.13 -2.38 -19.70
N PHE A 217 7.41 -1.89 -20.91
CA PHE A 217 6.44 -1.73 -21.98
C PHE A 217 6.64 -2.80 -23.06
N THR A 218 6.67 -4.09 -22.65
CA THR A 218 6.88 -5.23 -23.56
C THR A 218 5.66 -6.13 -23.71
N VAL A 219 4.54 -5.79 -23.06
CA VAL A 219 3.32 -6.58 -23.04
C VAL A 219 2.20 -5.86 -23.79
N GLU A 220 1.62 -6.54 -24.81
CA GLU A 220 0.43 -6.05 -25.49
C GLU A 220 -0.85 -6.47 -24.75
N PRO A 221 -1.90 -5.63 -24.76
CA PRO A 221 -2.05 -4.41 -25.55
C PRO A 221 -1.49 -3.14 -24.91
N TYR A 222 -0.90 -3.21 -23.72
CA TYR A 222 -0.51 -2.06 -22.91
C TYR A 222 0.52 -1.15 -23.57
N THR A 223 1.48 -1.73 -24.30
CA THR A 223 2.47 -0.94 -25.06
C THR A 223 1.79 -0.07 -26.11
N SER A 224 0.89 -0.65 -26.90
CA SER A 224 0.11 0.06 -27.91
C SER A 224 -0.84 1.09 -27.31
N ASP A 225 -1.50 0.77 -26.18
CA ASP A 225 -2.38 1.69 -25.47
C ASP A 225 -1.61 2.88 -24.89
N PHE A 226 -0.46 2.67 -24.29
CA PHE A 226 0.39 3.74 -23.81
C PHE A 226 0.82 4.69 -24.93
N ARG A 227 1.26 4.15 -26.10
CA ARG A 227 1.59 4.95 -27.27
C ARG A 227 0.39 5.74 -27.78
N ARG A 228 -0.79 5.15 -27.81
CA ARG A 228 -2.04 5.81 -28.21
C ARG A 228 -2.38 6.97 -27.27
N LEU A 229 -2.23 6.79 -25.96
CA LEU A 229 -2.43 7.85 -24.96
C LEU A 229 -1.41 8.97 -25.12
N PHE A 230 -0.15 8.62 -25.35
CA PHE A 230 0.91 9.60 -25.58
C PHE A 230 0.67 10.43 -26.85
N ARG A 231 0.29 9.81 -27.96
CA ARG A 231 -0.11 10.55 -29.19
C ARG A 231 -1.26 11.52 -28.93
N ALA A 232 -2.31 11.06 -28.29
CA ALA A 232 -3.46 11.91 -27.96
C ALA A 232 -3.06 13.09 -27.05
N TRP A 233 -2.09 12.91 -26.15
CA TRP A 233 -1.55 13.96 -25.30
C TRP A 233 -0.73 14.99 -26.11
N LEU A 234 0.12 14.51 -27.05
CA LEU A 234 0.91 15.36 -27.98
C LEU A 234 -0.02 16.20 -28.86
N ASP A 235 -1.05 15.56 -29.46
CA ASP A 235 -2.03 16.23 -30.33
C ASP A 235 -2.78 17.35 -29.60
N ARG A 236 -3.23 17.11 -28.38
CA ARG A 236 -3.90 18.13 -27.55
C ARG A 236 -3.02 19.34 -27.25
N ARG A 237 -1.70 19.18 -27.24
CA ARG A 237 -0.72 20.25 -26.97
C ARG A 237 -0.09 20.86 -28.20
N GLY A 238 -0.36 20.31 -29.38
CA GLY A 238 0.28 20.75 -30.62
C GLY A 238 1.78 20.49 -30.65
N ILE A 239 2.26 19.42 -29.96
CA ILE A 239 3.67 19.06 -29.89
C ILE A 239 3.97 18.05 -30.99
N GLU A 240 4.89 18.39 -31.89
CA GLU A 240 5.42 17.47 -32.89
C GLU A 240 6.50 16.57 -32.25
N PHE A 241 6.23 15.27 -32.15
CA PHE A 241 7.13 14.28 -31.57
C PHE A 241 6.87 12.89 -32.14
N ASP A 242 7.90 12.08 -32.35
CA ASP A 242 7.78 10.69 -32.82
C ASP A 242 7.38 9.75 -31.68
N ALA A 243 6.08 9.60 -31.44
CA ALA A 243 5.54 8.71 -30.42
C ALA A 243 5.74 7.22 -30.75
N GLU A 244 5.93 6.84 -32.02
CA GLU A 244 6.11 5.44 -32.43
C GLU A 244 7.53 4.96 -32.27
N GLY A 245 8.50 5.78 -32.66
CA GLY A 245 9.93 5.43 -32.63
C GLY A 245 10.60 5.73 -31.29
N CYS A 246 9.95 6.42 -30.37
CA CYS A 246 10.59 6.81 -29.12
C CYS A 246 10.81 5.62 -28.16
N ASP A 247 11.86 5.73 -27.37
CA ASP A 247 12.11 4.82 -26.24
C ASP A 247 11.14 5.10 -25.09
N LEU A 248 10.19 4.21 -24.87
CA LEU A 248 9.20 4.34 -23.78
C LEU A 248 9.81 4.26 -22.37
N THR A 249 11.07 3.87 -22.25
CA THR A 249 11.79 3.84 -20.96
C THR A 249 12.47 5.16 -20.62
N ALA A 250 12.52 6.12 -21.56
CA ALA A 250 13.13 7.43 -21.32
C ALA A 250 12.50 8.16 -20.12
N LYS A 251 13.35 8.82 -19.33
CA LYS A 251 13.00 9.46 -18.05
C LYS A 251 13.08 11.00 -18.12
N ASP A 252 13.26 11.55 -19.29
CA ASP A 252 13.41 12.97 -19.54
C ASP A 252 12.62 13.44 -20.77
N GLY A 253 12.64 14.73 -21.05
CA GLY A 253 11.99 15.34 -22.21
C GLY A 253 10.47 15.23 -22.22
N VAL A 254 9.90 15.30 -23.40
CA VAL A 254 8.44 15.34 -23.63
C VAL A 254 7.74 14.09 -23.09
N LEU A 255 8.37 12.93 -23.19
CA LEU A 255 7.79 11.68 -22.66
C LEU A 255 7.70 11.71 -21.13
N ALA A 256 8.70 12.27 -20.45
CA ALA A 256 8.66 12.39 -18.98
C ALA A 256 7.54 13.33 -18.50
N GLU A 257 7.27 14.42 -19.25
CA GLU A 257 6.13 15.30 -18.95
C GLU A 257 4.80 14.56 -19.07
N PHE A 258 4.62 13.78 -20.14
CA PHE A 258 3.44 12.94 -20.31
C PHE A 258 3.28 11.92 -19.16
N LYS A 259 4.36 11.19 -18.83
CA LYS A 259 4.34 10.22 -17.73
C LYS A 259 3.97 10.87 -16.40
N THR A 260 4.54 12.04 -16.11
CA THR A 260 4.25 12.81 -14.88
C THR A 260 2.77 13.13 -14.77
N GLU A 261 2.15 13.62 -15.84
CA GLU A 261 0.72 13.95 -15.84
C GLU A 261 -0.14 12.70 -15.72
N LEU A 262 0.17 11.65 -16.47
CA LEU A 262 -0.57 10.39 -16.43
C LEU A 262 -0.55 9.76 -15.03
N GLU A 263 0.59 9.78 -14.38
CA GLU A 263 0.75 9.24 -13.03
C GLU A 263 0.07 10.11 -11.99
N ARG A 264 0.15 11.42 -12.13
CA ARG A 264 -0.57 12.38 -11.28
C ARG A 264 -2.10 12.19 -11.39
N GLU A 265 -2.62 12.01 -12.62
CA GLU A 265 -4.04 11.73 -12.85
C GLU A 265 -4.46 10.41 -12.17
N TYR A 266 -3.62 9.37 -12.26
CA TYR A 266 -3.88 8.10 -11.59
C TYR A 266 -3.90 8.24 -10.06
N PHE A 267 -2.92 8.92 -9.46
CA PHE A 267 -2.90 9.12 -8.02
C PHE A 267 -4.11 9.94 -7.55
N ALA A 268 -4.44 11.01 -8.27
CA ALA A 268 -5.61 11.81 -7.96
C ALA A 268 -6.91 10.98 -8.04
N GLU A 269 -7.07 10.17 -9.10
CA GLU A 269 -8.25 9.29 -9.29
C GLU A 269 -8.39 8.27 -8.14
N MET A 270 -7.29 7.64 -7.71
CA MET A 270 -7.32 6.65 -6.62
C MET A 270 -7.57 7.33 -5.27
N ARG A 271 -6.95 8.48 -5.02
CA ARG A 271 -7.17 9.29 -3.82
C ARG A 271 -8.63 9.75 -3.71
N ASP A 272 -9.17 10.34 -4.77
CA ASP A 272 -10.55 10.80 -4.80
C ASP A 272 -11.53 9.66 -4.58
N TYR A 273 -11.23 8.48 -5.14
CA TYR A 273 -12.03 7.29 -4.89
C TYR A 273 -12.01 6.87 -3.41
N MET A 274 -10.85 6.81 -2.76
CA MET A 274 -10.75 6.48 -1.33
C MET A 274 -11.50 7.50 -0.46
N ILE A 275 -11.39 8.79 -0.76
CA ILE A 275 -12.15 9.83 -0.08
C ILE A 275 -13.67 9.62 -0.29
N SER A 276 -14.08 9.29 -1.52
CA SER A 276 -15.50 9.08 -1.85
C SER A 276 -16.15 7.92 -1.10
N ILE A 277 -15.37 6.89 -0.72
CA ILE A 277 -15.85 5.77 0.09
C ILE A 277 -15.70 6.00 1.61
N GLY A 278 -15.19 7.17 2.01
CA GLY A 278 -15.15 7.64 3.40
C GLY A 278 -13.81 7.49 4.12
N VAL A 279 -12.70 7.24 3.43
CA VAL A 279 -11.35 7.27 4.03
C VAL A 279 -11.01 8.71 4.43
N LYS A 280 -10.51 8.90 5.66
CA LYS A 280 -10.31 10.22 6.30
C LYS A 280 -8.86 10.52 6.64
N ILE A 281 -7.97 9.59 6.41
CA ILE A 281 -6.55 9.65 6.77
C ILE A 281 -5.69 10.13 5.59
N PRO A 282 -4.47 10.62 5.81
CA PRO A 282 -3.54 11.00 4.75
C PRO A 282 -3.21 9.87 3.78
N ILE A 283 -3.17 10.21 2.48
CA ILE A 283 -2.97 9.30 1.37
C ILE A 283 -1.75 9.72 0.57
N THR A 284 -0.80 8.79 0.31
CA THR A 284 0.34 8.99 -0.59
C THR A 284 0.22 8.15 -1.86
N GLY A 285 1.00 8.49 -2.89
CA GLY A 285 1.02 7.79 -4.17
C GLY A 285 1.85 6.51 -4.12
N THR A 286 3.17 6.64 -4.16
CA THR A 286 4.15 5.55 -4.09
C THR A 286 5.39 5.97 -3.31
N ASN A 287 6.09 5.01 -2.71
CA ASN A 287 7.30 5.19 -1.91
C ASN A 287 8.59 4.93 -2.69
N TRP A 288 8.52 4.81 -4.01
CA TRP A 288 9.67 4.47 -4.81
C TRP A 288 10.56 5.70 -5.09
N PHE A 289 11.38 5.57 -6.04
CA PHE A 289 12.48 6.43 -6.41
C PHE A 289 12.12 7.94 -6.55
N PHE A 290 12.98 8.80 -6.02
CA PHE A 290 12.83 10.24 -6.10
C PHE A 290 13.40 10.80 -7.40
N SER A 291 12.54 11.41 -8.21
CA SER A 291 12.91 12.24 -9.35
C SER A 291 12.01 13.48 -9.35
N ASP A 292 12.44 14.57 -10.00
CA ASP A 292 11.61 15.76 -10.14
C ASP A 292 10.25 15.43 -10.78
N ALA A 293 10.23 14.49 -11.72
CA ALA A 293 9.03 14.04 -12.39
C ALA A 293 8.07 13.35 -11.42
N LEU A 294 8.56 12.39 -10.62
CA LEU A 294 7.75 11.66 -9.66
C LEU A 294 7.30 12.57 -8.51
N THR A 295 8.15 13.47 -8.04
CA THR A 295 7.78 14.49 -7.05
C THR A 295 6.62 15.36 -7.54
N ARG A 296 6.65 15.78 -8.81
CA ARG A 296 5.54 16.54 -9.43
C ARG A 296 4.27 15.71 -9.60
N ALA A 297 4.38 14.40 -9.80
CA ALA A 297 3.21 13.52 -9.84
C ALA A 297 2.51 13.41 -8.47
N HIS A 298 3.24 13.61 -7.36
CA HIS A 298 2.70 13.54 -5.99
C HIS A 298 2.14 14.87 -5.46
N VAL A 299 2.16 15.96 -6.25
CA VAL A 299 1.83 17.31 -5.73
C VAL A 299 0.42 17.42 -5.13
N ASP A 300 -0.50 16.55 -5.52
CA ASP A 300 -1.87 16.51 -5.01
C ASP A 300 -2.08 15.46 -3.90
N MET A 301 -1.01 14.76 -3.50
CA MET A 301 -1.06 13.81 -2.39
C MET A 301 -0.89 14.52 -1.04
N ASP A 302 -1.35 13.87 0.03
CA ASP A 302 -1.31 14.49 1.36
C ASP A 302 0.09 14.49 1.96
N PHE A 303 0.95 13.56 1.54
CA PHE A 303 2.36 13.48 1.93
C PHE A 303 3.17 12.67 0.90
N MET A 304 4.48 12.69 1.04
CA MET A 304 5.41 11.80 0.33
C MET A 304 6.02 10.82 1.33
N ASP A 305 5.99 9.54 0.98
CA ASP A 305 6.60 8.45 1.75
C ASP A 305 8.05 8.22 1.31
#